data_007593723ff3f4906286cf640383d4e3
#
_entry.id   007593723ff3f4906286cf640383d4e3
#
_cell.length_a   1.000
_cell.length_b   1.000
_cell.length_c   1.000
_cell.angle_alpha   90.00
_cell.angle_beta   90.00
_cell.angle_gamma   90.00
#
_symmetry.space_group_name_H-M   'P 1'
#
loop_
_entity.id
_entity.type
_entity.pdbx_description
1 polymer ?
#
loop_
_entity_poly.entity_id
_entity_poly.type
_entity_poly.pdbx_seq_one_letter_code
_entity_poly.pdbx_strand_id
1 'polypeptide(L)'
;MNIKIINQNKDIARVIINEPKTYNSLSYKNLKDLINVLKKLDKDKKVKVIILEGAGKGFSAGHNLKEVKDLKKKERYKKLFNLCSKLMLQIVEGKKPVIAKVHGAAYAAGCQLVASCDLAYSTKDALFATPGVNIGLFCSTPMVAVSRKINRKPMMKMLLTGEPIK
;
A
#
# COMPACT_ATOMS: atom_id res chain seq x y z
N MET A 1 18.26 3.59 0.74
CA MET A 1 17.28 3.06 -0.22
C MET A 1 15.96 2.82 0.52
N ASN A 2 14.86 3.42 0.04
CA ASN A 2 13.58 3.38 0.77
C ASN A 2 12.82 2.04 0.61
N ILE A 3 13.24 1.21 -0.33
CA ILE A 3 12.71 -0.15 -0.50
C ILE A 3 13.87 -1.13 -0.32
N LYS A 4 13.71 -2.02 0.66
CA LYS A 4 14.70 -3.08 0.93
C LYS A 4 14.15 -4.42 0.47
N ILE A 5 15.01 -5.26 -0.07
CA ILE A 5 14.69 -6.65 -0.42
C ILE A 5 15.56 -7.54 0.46
N ILE A 6 14.93 -8.47 1.14
CA ILE A 6 15.60 -9.52 1.91
C ILE A 6 15.12 -10.87 1.38
N ASN A 7 16.02 -11.67 0.90
CA ASN A 7 15.72 -13.07 0.55
C ASN A 7 15.75 -13.88 1.84
N GLN A 8 14.58 -14.27 2.33
CA GLN A 8 14.47 -15.01 3.59
C GLN A 8 14.83 -16.48 3.40
N ASN A 9 14.45 -17.06 2.26
CA ASN A 9 14.80 -18.39 1.76
C ASN A 9 14.94 -18.30 0.25
N LYS A 10 15.39 -19.37 -0.43
CA LYS A 10 15.54 -19.41 -1.89
C LYS A 10 14.27 -18.99 -2.64
N ASP A 11 13.08 -19.19 -2.06
CA ASP A 11 11.79 -19.04 -2.73
C ASP A 11 10.95 -17.85 -2.22
N ILE A 12 11.33 -17.18 -1.13
CA ILE A 12 10.57 -16.10 -0.50
C ILE A 12 11.37 -14.80 -0.52
N ALA A 13 10.81 -13.78 -1.16
CA ALA A 13 11.35 -12.43 -1.14
C ALA A 13 10.53 -11.54 -0.20
N ARG A 14 11.18 -10.94 0.79
CA ARG A 14 10.59 -9.88 1.64
C ARG A 14 10.92 -8.54 1.05
N VAL A 15 9.88 -7.75 0.78
CA VAL A 15 9.96 -6.37 0.30
C VAL A 15 9.53 -5.43 1.42
N ILE A 16 10.43 -4.60 1.89
CA ILE A 16 10.21 -3.72 3.03
C ILE A 16 10.16 -2.27 2.55
N ILE A 17 9.04 -1.58 2.80
CA ILE A 17 8.96 -0.13 2.66
C ILE A 17 9.70 0.46 3.87
N ASN A 18 10.87 1.06 3.64
CA ASN A 18 11.79 1.47 4.72
C ASN A 18 11.94 2.99 4.77
N GLU A 19 10.86 3.66 5.11
CA GLU A 19 10.82 5.11 5.33
C GLU A 19 10.02 5.44 6.61
N PRO A 20 10.43 4.91 7.78
CA PRO A 20 9.65 5.00 9.02
C PRO A 20 9.42 6.45 9.49
N LYS A 21 10.27 7.41 9.13
CA LYS A 21 10.10 8.83 9.46
C LYS A 21 8.83 9.45 8.86
N THR A 22 8.32 8.89 7.77
CA THR A 22 7.07 9.32 7.11
C THR A 22 5.99 8.24 7.21
N TYR A 23 6.12 7.30 8.15
CA TYR A 23 5.24 6.13 8.27
C TYR A 23 5.10 5.38 6.96
N ASN A 24 6.24 5.15 6.27
CA ASN A 24 6.30 4.43 5.01
C ASN A 24 5.37 5.00 3.93
N SER A 25 5.35 6.33 3.81
CA SER A 25 4.47 7.01 2.87
C SER A 25 4.77 6.63 1.42
N LEU A 26 3.71 6.53 0.63
CA LEU A 26 3.76 6.22 -0.80
C LEU A 26 4.01 7.50 -1.61
N SER A 27 5.24 8.04 -1.50
CA SER A 27 5.73 9.12 -2.34
C SER A 27 5.87 8.66 -3.80
N TYR A 28 5.96 9.59 -4.74
CA TYR A 28 6.20 9.28 -6.16
C TYR A 28 7.41 8.35 -6.35
N LYS A 29 8.49 8.63 -5.61
CA LYS A 29 9.71 7.80 -5.61
C LYS A 29 9.44 6.39 -5.09
N ASN A 30 8.80 6.26 -3.93
CA ASN A 30 8.52 4.97 -3.32
C ASN A 30 7.59 4.10 -4.19
N LEU A 31 6.57 4.71 -4.79
CA LEU A 31 5.69 4.03 -5.75
C LEU A 31 6.47 3.48 -6.94
N LYS A 32 7.34 4.29 -7.54
CA LYS A 32 8.18 3.88 -8.68
C LYS A 32 9.14 2.75 -8.30
N ASP A 33 9.81 2.89 -7.15
CA ASP A 33 10.76 1.90 -6.65
C ASP A 33 10.06 0.56 -6.35
N LEU A 34 8.87 0.59 -5.71
CA LEU A 34 8.07 -0.62 -5.44
C LEU A 34 7.65 -1.33 -6.74
N ILE A 35 7.15 -0.59 -7.74
CA ILE A 35 6.78 -1.16 -9.03
C ILE A 35 7.98 -1.85 -9.67
N ASN A 36 9.16 -1.22 -9.67
CA ASN A 36 10.36 -1.79 -10.25
C ASN A 36 10.80 -3.06 -9.51
N VAL A 37 10.75 -3.05 -8.19
CA VAL A 37 11.07 -4.20 -7.34
C VAL A 37 10.12 -5.36 -7.62
N LEU A 38 8.81 -5.12 -7.60
CA LEU A 38 7.80 -6.15 -7.84
C LEU A 38 7.95 -6.75 -9.25
N LYS A 39 8.15 -5.91 -10.28
CA LYS A 39 8.41 -6.38 -11.65
C LYS A 39 9.67 -7.25 -11.75
N LYS A 40 10.74 -6.89 -11.03
CA LYS A 40 11.97 -7.70 -11.00
C LYS A 40 11.71 -9.05 -10.35
N LEU A 41 11.04 -9.06 -9.20
CA LEU A 41 10.72 -10.29 -8.46
C LEU A 41 9.74 -11.19 -9.23
N ASP A 42 8.78 -10.60 -9.94
CA ASP A 42 7.83 -11.34 -10.77
C ASP A 42 8.51 -12.14 -11.90
N LYS A 43 9.62 -11.63 -12.43
CA LYS A 43 10.45 -12.29 -13.44
C LYS A 43 11.47 -13.28 -12.88
N ASP A 44 11.80 -13.20 -11.62
CA ASP A 44 12.81 -14.06 -10.98
C ASP A 44 12.24 -15.47 -10.77
N LYS A 45 12.76 -16.45 -11.50
CA LYS A 45 12.31 -17.86 -11.45
C LYS A 45 12.54 -18.50 -10.06
N LYS A 46 13.46 -17.99 -9.25
CA LYS A 46 13.76 -18.51 -7.91
C LYS A 46 12.71 -18.09 -6.90
N VAL A 47 12.16 -16.88 -7.03
CA VAL A 47 11.14 -16.36 -6.10
C VAL A 47 9.78 -16.98 -6.42
N LYS A 48 9.10 -17.52 -5.42
CA LYS A 48 7.75 -18.10 -5.50
C LYS A 48 6.70 -17.23 -4.82
N VAL A 49 7.08 -16.54 -3.74
CA VAL A 49 6.17 -15.71 -2.92
C VAL A 49 6.86 -14.42 -2.55
N ILE A 50 6.08 -13.33 -2.54
CA ILE A 50 6.54 -12.01 -2.10
C ILE A 50 5.80 -11.65 -0.81
N ILE A 51 6.54 -11.27 0.23
CA ILE A 51 6.00 -10.70 1.47
C ILE A 51 6.26 -9.20 1.45
N LEU A 52 5.19 -8.41 1.51
CA LEU A 52 5.26 -6.95 1.57
C LEU A 52 5.03 -6.47 3.00
N GLU A 53 5.93 -5.65 3.53
CA GLU A 53 5.88 -5.15 4.90
C GLU A 53 6.40 -3.71 5.01
N GLY A 54 6.05 -3.02 6.09
CA GLY A 54 6.58 -1.71 6.44
C GLY A 54 7.66 -1.79 7.52
N ALA A 55 8.59 -0.85 7.55
CA ALA A 55 9.53 -0.69 8.64
C ALA A 55 9.00 0.24 9.73
N GLY A 56 9.47 0.09 10.98
CA GLY A 56 9.13 0.99 12.09
C GLY A 56 7.76 0.74 12.68
N LYS A 57 6.97 1.81 12.96
CA LYS A 57 5.76 1.76 13.78
C LYS A 57 4.48 1.38 13.03
N GLY A 58 4.51 1.21 11.71
CA GLY A 58 3.32 0.89 10.94
C GLY A 58 3.62 0.46 9.51
N PHE A 59 2.62 -0.09 8.85
CA PHE A 59 2.75 -0.60 7.50
C PHE A 59 2.92 0.54 6.48
N SER A 60 1.93 1.43 6.36
CA SER A 60 2.00 2.61 5.49
C SER A 60 0.85 3.58 5.79
N ALA A 61 1.17 4.87 5.89
CA ALA A 61 0.18 5.95 6.05
C ALA A 61 -0.50 6.39 4.73
N GLY A 62 -0.14 5.78 3.59
CA GLY A 62 -0.62 6.19 2.28
C GLY A 62 0.23 7.28 1.64
N HIS A 63 -0.36 8.11 0.76
CA HIS A 63 0.40 9.13 0.04
C HIS A 63 1.12 10.12 0.96
N ASN A 64 2.28 10.61 0.52
CA ASN A 64 2.98 11.69 1.19
C ASN A 64 2.21 13.02 0.99
N LEU A 65 1.49 13.47 2.03
CA LEU A 65 0.62 14.64 1.94
C LEU A 65 1.40 15.95 1.68
N LYS A 66 2.67 16.05 2.11
CA LYS A 66 3.52 17.19 1.78
C LYS A 66 3.79 17.25 0.27
N GLU A 67 4.19 16.10 -0.31
CA GLU A 67 4.38 15.99 -1.75
C GLU A 67 3.08 16.31 -2.52
N VAL A 68 1.94 15.75 -2.08
CA VAL A 68 0.63 16.01 -2.67
C VAL A 68 0.30 17.51 -2.67
N LYS A 69 0.49 18.21 -1.55
CA LYS A 69 0.25 19.66 -1.42
C LYS A 69 1.10 20.46 -2.41
N ASP A 70 2.33 20.04 -2.67
CA ASP A 70 3.29 20.75 -3.50
C ASP A 70 3.10 20.52 -5.02
N LEU A 71 2.20 19.62 -5.44
CA LEU A 71 2.02 19.28 -6.85
C LEU A 71 1.48 20.43 -7.71
N LYS A 72 0.63 21.32 -7.15
CA LYS A 72 0.06 22.54 -7.74
C LYS A 72 -0.62 22.42 -9.12
N LYS A 73 -0.26 21.43 -9.95
CA LYS A 73 -0.77 21.22 -11.31
C LYS A 73 -1.57 19.92 -11.43
N LYS A 74 -2.73 19.96 -12.07
CA LYS A 74 -3.64 18.81 -12.28
C LYS A 74 -2.92 17.62 -12.90
N GLU A 75 -2.03 17.84 -13.85
CA GLU A 75 -1.27 16.78 -14.53
C GLU A 75 -0.33 16.04 -13.58
N ARG A 76 0.24 16.72 -12.59
CA ARG A 76 1.12 16.11 -11.58
C ARG A 76 0.31 15.23 -10.61
N TYR A 77 -0.87 15.68 -10.17
CA TYR A 77 -1.78 14.84 -9.40
C TYR A 77 -2.16 13.58 -10.18
N LYS A 78 -2.57 13.75 -11.45
CA LYS A 78 -2.92 12.62 -12.32
C LYS A 78 -1.76 11.64 -12.49
N LYS A 79 -0.52 12.13 -12.65
CA LYS A 79 0.68 11.27 -12.72
C LYS A 79 0.91 10.48 -11.44
N LEU A 80 0.77 11.11 -10.26
CA LEU A 80 0.95 10.44 -8.96
C LEU A 80 -0.10 9.35 -8.76
N PHE A 81 -1.38 9.66 -8.95
CA PHE A 81 -2.46 8.69 -8.75
C PHE A 81 -2.45 7.56 -9.79
N ASN A 82 -2.10 7.86 -11.05
CA ASN A 82 -1.89 6.82 -12.06
C ASN A 82 -0.73 5.90 -11.69
N LEU A 83 0.34 6.42 -11.10
CA LEU A 83 1.46 5.61 -10.64
C LEU A 83 1.04 4.71 -9.46
N CYS A 84 0.21 5.23 -8.54
CA CYS A 84 -0.37 4.44 -7.47
C CYS A 84 -1.25 3.30 -8.03
N SER A 85 -2.12 3.59 -8.98
CA SER A 85 -2.93 2.57 -9.65
C SER A 85 -2.08 1.51 -10.35
N LYS A 86 -0.99 1.91 -11.00
CA LYS A 86 -0.03 0.97 -11.62
C LYS A 86 0.62 0.04 -10.60
N LEU A 87 0.92 0.55 -9.40
CA LEU A 87 1.44 -0.31 -8.32
C LEU A 87 0.41 -1.37 -7.93
N MET A 88 -0.84 -0.98 -7.72
CA MET A 88 -1.90 -1.90 -7.32
C MET A 88 -2.16 -2.95 -8.41
N LEU A 89 -2.22 -2.54 -9.67
CA LEU A 89 -2.37 -3.46 -10.80
C LEU A 89 -1.17 -4.39 -10.94
N GLN A 90 0.06 -3.92 -10.68
CA GLN A 90 1.25 -4.79 -10.68
C GLN A 90 1.16 -5.92 -9.66
N ILE A 91 0.45 -5.71 -8.53
CA ILE A 91 0.20 -6.76 -7.55
C ILE A 91 -0.91 -7.69 -8.03
N VAL A 92 -2.06 -7.12 -8.42
CA VAL A 92 -3.26 -7.88 -8.80
C VAL A 92 -3.04 -8.75 -10.06
N GLU A 93 -2.26 -8.26 -11.01
CA GLU A 93 -1.97 -8.93 -12.29
C GLU A 93 -0.64 -9.70 -12.28
N GLY A 94 0.10 -9.62 -11.17
CA GLY A 94 1.38 -10.29 -10.99
C GLY A 94 1.25 -11.81 -11.03
N LYS A 95 2.33 -12.48 -11.42
CA LYS A 95 2.36 -13.95 -11.53
C LYS A 95 2.63 -14.65 -10.21
N LYS A 96 2.99 -13.90 -9.17
CA LYS A 96 3.40 -14.44 -7.89
C LYS A 96 2.52 -13.90 -6.77
N PRO A 97 2.11 -14.75 -5.83
CA PRO A 97 1.36 -14.32 -4.66
C PRO A 97 2.11 -13.25 -3.89
N VAL A 98 1.42 -12.16 -3.56
CA VAL A 98 1.91 -11.09 -2.70
C VAL A 98 1.14 -11.13 -1.39
N ILE A 99 1.85 -11.29 -0.28
CA ILE A 99 1.28 -11.37 1.07
C ILE A 99 1.62 -10.08 1.82
N ALA A 100 0.61 -9.34 2.24
CA ALA A 100 0.82 -8.20 3.13
C ALA A 100 1.05 -8.68 4.56
N LYS A 101 2.20 -8.31 5.17
CA LYS A 101 2.48 -8.49 6.59
C LYS A 101 2.32 -7.14 7.29
N VAL A 102 1.19 -6.97 7.96
CA VAL A 102 0.74 -5.67 8.48
C VAL A 102 0.95 -5.57 9.98
N HIS A 103 1.50 -4.45 10.44
CA HIS A 103 1.53 -4.05 11.84
C HIS A 103 1.23 -2.55 11.93
N GLY A 104 0.66 -2.11 13.05
CA GLY A 104 0.28 -0.71 13.24
C GLY A 104 -0.63 -0.19 12.12
N ALA A 105 -0.42 1.04 11.67
CA ALA A 105 -1.32 1.70 10.73
C ALA A 105 -1.10 1.27 9.26
N ALA A 106 -2.21 0.91 8.58
CA ALA A 106 -2.33 0.78 7.14
C ALA A 106 -3.45 1.71 6.65
N TYR A 107 -3.12 2.95 6.28
CA TYR A 107 -4.10 4.01 6.04
C TYR A 107 -4.14 4.47 4.59
N ALA A 108 -5.31 4.91 4.13
CA ALA A 108 -5.55 5.46 2.80
C ALA A 108 -4.98 4.56 1.68
N ALA A 109 -4.02 5.04 0.88
CA ALA A 109 -3.34 4.22 -0.14
C ALA A 109 -2.53 3.06 0.47
N GLY A 110 -2.15 3.10 1.76
CA GLY A 110 -1.56 1.98 2.48
C GLY A 110 -2.58 0.86 2.73
N CYS A 111 -3.81 1.20 3.09
CA CYS A 111 -4.93 0.26 3.20
C CYS A 111 -5.28 -0.32 1.82
N GLN A 112 -5.29 0.51 0.77
CA GLN A 112 -5.45 0.05 -0.61
C GLN A 112 -4.38 -0.97 -1.02
N LEU A 113 -3.13 -0.73 -0.64
CA LEU A 113 -2.01 -1.61 -0.93
C LEU A 113 -2.22 -2.99 -0.30
N VAL A 114 -2.63 -3.04 0.98
CA VAL A 114 -2.99 -4.30 1.64
C VAL A 114 -4.15 -4.99 0.93
N ALA A 115 -5.23 -4.26 0.62
CA ALA A 115 -6.40 -4.82 -0.07
C ALA A 115 -6.11 -5.31 -1.50
N SER A 116 -5.02 -4.84 -2.11
CA SER A 116 -4.57 -5.29 -3.43
C SER A 116 -3.72 -6.55 -3.38
N CYS A 117 -3.19 -6.92 -2.20
CA CYS A 117 -2.45 -8.16 -2.02
C CYS A 117 -3.38 -9.38 -2.04
N ASP A 118 -2.82 -10.56 -2.35
CA ASP A 118 -3.56 -11.82 -2.39
C ASP A 118 -4.00 -12.27 -1.00
N LEU A 119 -3.09 -12.15 -0.02
CA LEU A 119 -3.32 -12.45 1.38
C LEU A 119 -2.83 -11.31 2.28
N ALA A 120 -3.43 -11.20 3.47
CA ALA A 120 -2.98 -10.29 4.50
C ALA A 120 -2.94 -10.99 5.86
N TYR A 121 -1.83 -10.81 6.57
CA TYR A 121 -1.68 -11.20 7.98
C TYR A 121 -1.36 -9.95 8.78
N SER A 122 -2.03 -9.76 9.89
CA SER A 122 -1.85 -8.58 10.72
C SER A 122 -1.55 -8.93 12.17
N THR A 123 -0.86 -8.03 12.85
CA THR A 123 -0.79 -8.05 14.31
C THR A 123 -2.14 -7.63 14.91
N LYS A 124 -2.39 -7.98 16.17
CA LYS A 124 -3.66 -7.64 16.86
C LYS A 124 -3.91 -6.13 17.00
N ASP A 125 -2.85 -5.34 16.99
CA ASP A 125 -2.86 -3.87 17.09
C ASP A 125 -2.89 -3.16 15.73
N ALA A 126 -2.91 -3.91 14.63
CA ALA A 126 -3.00 -3.32 13.29
C ALA A 126 -4.34 -2.59 13.10
N LEU A 127 -4.27 -1.42 12.45
CA LEU A 127 -5.41 -0.56 12.18
C LEU A 127 -5.51 -0.26 10.69
N PHE A 128 -6.70 -0.43 10.14
CA PHE A 128 -6.99 -0.16 8.73
C PHE A 128 -7.99 0.99 8.62
N ALA A 129 -7.67 2.01 7.82
CA ALA A 129 -8.56 3.16 7.67
C ALA A 129 -8.45 3.81 6.29
N THR A 130 -9.51 4.55 5.92
CA THR A 130 -9.53 5.44 4.76
C THR A 130 -9.87 6.87 5.18
N PRO A 131 -8.98 7.53 5.96
CA PRO A 131 -9.30 8.75 6.70
C PRO A 131 -9.32 10.02 5.84
N GLY A 132 -9.34 9.93 4.52
CA GLY A 132 -9.34 11.08 3.62
C GLY A 132 -10.49 12.06 3.88
N VAL A 133 -11.66 11.57 4.30
CA VAL A 133 -12.82 12.41 4.64
C VAL A 133 -12.52 13.44 5.75
N ASN A 134 -11.62 13.13 6.67
CA ASN A 134 -11.23 14.03 7.77
C ASN A 134 -10.45 15.26 7.27
N ILE A 135 -9.97 15.24 6.02
CA ILE A 135 -9.27 16.35 5.37
C ILE A 135 -10.00 16.81 4.08
N GLY A 136 -11.29 16.49 3.94
CA GLY A 136 -12.11 16.86 2.79
C GLY A 136 -11.82 16.06 1.51
N LEU A 137 -11.15 14.91 1.60
CA LEU A 137 -10.80 14.06 0.46
C LEU A 137 -11.43 12.67 0.60
N PHE A 138 -12.33 12.30 -0.30
CA PHE A 138 -12.86 10.94 -0.32
C PHE A 138 -11.82 9.96 -0.89
N CYS A 139 -11.60 8.84 -0.18
CA CYS A 139 -10.66 7.79 -0.58
C CYS A 139 -11.19 6.91 -1.73
N SER A 140 -11.44 7.50 -2.90
CA SER A 140 -12.08 6.84 -4.05
C SER A 140 -11.30 5.66 -4.61
N THR A 141 -9.99 5.78 -4.77
CA THR A 141 -9.15 4.67 -5.28
C THR A 141 -8.96 3.56 -4.24
N PRO A 142 -8.71 3.84 -2.95
CA PRO A 142 -8.75 2.82 -1.89
C PRO A 142 -10.10 2.09 -1.82
N MET A 143 -11.21 2.79 -1.99
CA MET A 143 -12.54 2.19 -1.99
C MET A 143 -12.64 1.02 -2.98
N VAL A 144 -12.10 1.17 -4.19
CA VAL A 144 -12.19 0.13 -5.23
C VAL A 144 -11.55 -1.20 -4.79
N ALA A 145 -10.39 -1.15 -4.14
CA ALA A 145 -9.71 -2.34 -3.65
C ALA A 145 -10.41 -2.91 -2.39
N VAL A 146 -10.71 -2.04 -1.43
CA VAL A 146 -11.28 -2.42 -0.13
C VAL A 146 -12.69 -3.02 -0.28
N SER A 147 -13.53 -2.46 -1.16
CA SER A 147 -14.90 -2.96 -1.40
C SER A 147 -14.96 -4.40 -1.94
N ARG A 148 -13.86 -4.89 -2.48
CA ARG A 148 -13.75 -6.26 -2.99
C ARG A 148 -13.25 -7.26 -1.92
N LYS A 149 -12.87 -6.78 -0.74
CA LYS A 149 -12.21 -7.59 0.28
C LYS A 149 -12.96 -7.64 1.62
N ILE A 150 -13.79 -6.65 1.92
CA ILE A 150 -14.56 -6.59 3.16
C ILE A 150 -16.04 -6.32 2.89
N ASN A 151 -16.89 -6.68 3.87
CA ASN A 151 -18.33 -6.49 3.79
C ASN A 151 -18.72 -5.01 3.66
N ARG A 152 -19.84 -4.75 2.99
CA ARG A 152 -20.29 -3.40 2.64
C ARG A 152 -20.45 -2.47 3.84
N LYS A 153 -21.07 -2.93 4.94
CA LYS A 153 -21.32 -2.06 6.11
C LYS A 153 -20.04 -1.55 6.77
N PRO A 154 -19.08 -2.40 7.19
CA PRO A 154 -17.81 -1.92 7.74
C PRO A 154 -17.02 -1.09 6.73
N MET A 155 -17.05 -1.43 5.44
CA MET A 155 -16.42 -0.63 4.39
C MET A 155 -17.02 0.79 4.32
N MET A 156 -18.36 0.91 4.28
CA MET A 156 -19.03 2.21 4.23
C MET A 156 -18.75 3.05 5.48
N LYS A 157 -18.76 2.42 6.66
CA LYS A 157 -18.38 3.11 7.90
C LYS A 157 -16.97 3.69 7.76
N MET A 158 -15.99 2.88 7.40
CA MET A 158 -14.60 3.32 7.24
C MET A 158 -14.44 4.45 6.21
N LEU A 159 -15.15 4.35 5.06
CA LEU A 159 -15.07 5.36 3.99
C LEU A 159 -15.75 6.68 4.34
N LEU A 160 -16.86 6.66 5.07
CA LEU A 160 -17.66 7.86 5.37
C LEU A 160 -17.23 8.56 6.66
N THR A 161 -16.69 7.82 7.62
CA THR A 161 -16.26 8.39 8.92
C THR A 161 -14.74 8.54 9.05
N GLY A 162 -13.97 7.80 8.24
CA GLY A 162 -12.52 7.72 8.39
C GLY A 162 -12.06 6.94 9.62
N GLU A 163 -13.01 6.36 10.40
CA GLU A 163 -12.67 5.56 11.57
C GLU A 163 -11.90 4.31 11.22
N PRO A 164 -10.86 3.95 12.01
CA PRO A 164 -10.13 2.72 11.78
C PRO A 164 -10.92 1.48 12.20
N ILE A 165 -10.66 0.38 11.51
CA ILE A 165 -11.10 -0.98 11.88
C ILE A 165 -9.88 -1.86 12.18
N LYS A 166 -10.08 -2.97 12.90
CA LYS A 166 -9.08 -4.01 13.16
C LYS A 166 -9.25 -5.18 12.22
#